data_b5b6d03267a1e42eb63565c563131a14
#
_entry.id   b5b6d03267a1e42eb63565c563131a14
#
_cell.length_a   1.000
_cell.length_b   1.000
_cell.length_c   1.000
_cell.angle_alpha   90.00
_cell.angle_beta   90.00
_cell.angle_gamma   90.00
#
_symmetry.space_group_name_H-M   'P 1'
#
loop_
_entity.id
_entity.type
_entity.pdbx_description
1 polymer ?
#
loop_
_entity_poly.entity_id
_entity_poly.type
_entity_poly.pdbx_seq_one_letter_code
_entity_poly.pdbx_strand_id
1 'polypeptide(L)'
;MQIGVLRPKYSRSLSLEKFVFYDLETTGISPAFDQPLQFAAIVTDLELNEIERVDIRCQLSPHILPSPKALAVTGVRPSQLENNNLPSALEFAQKIQEFTEKWAPAVWIGYNSIAFDEAMLRQMFYQNLQPNIFATQFHNNTRLDVIKMVFAVHAEAPEILKWPINEKGKVS
;
A
#
# COMPACT_ATOMS: atom_id res chain seq x y z
N MET A 1 -45.49 -14.11 12.12
CA MET A 1 -44.64 -13.11 12.78
C MET A 1 -43.49 -12.81 11.83
N GLN A 2 -43.63 -11.73 11.02
CA GLN A 2 -42.59 -11.35 10.05
C GLN A 2 -41.55 -10.52 10.78
N ILE A 3 -40.31 -11.01 10.84
CA ILE A 3 -39.20 -10.27 11.36
C ILE A 3 -38.77 -9.27 10.27
N GLY A 4 -39.15 -8.01 10.48
CA GLY A 4 -38.71 -6.92 9.60
C GLY A 4 -37.21 -6.72 9.71
N VAL A 5 -36.49 -7.03 8.66
CA VAL A 5 -35.04 -6.72 8.54
C VAL A 5 -34.93 -5.18 8.42
N LEU A 6 -34.55 -4.53 9.49
CA LEU A 6 -34.16 -3.11 9.48
C LEU A 6 -32.91 -2.97 8.58
N ARG A 7 -33.10 -2.53 7.34
CA ARG A 7 -31.98 -2.06 6.51
C ARG A 7 -31.49 -0.74 7.09
N PRO A 8 -30.23 -0.61 7.47
CA PRO A 8 -29.71 0.67 7.95
C PRO A 8 -29.81 1.71 6.82
N LYS A 9 -30.38 2.89 7.14
CA LYS A 9 -30.43 4.07 6.26
C LYS A 9 -29.04 4.72 6.12
N TYR A 10 -28.05 3.97 5.68
CA TYR A 10 -26.77 4.51 5.23
C TYR A 10 -26.68 4.35 3.71
N SER A 11 -27.52 5.06 2.99
CA SER A 11 -27.30 5.26 1.56
C SER A 11 -26.51 6.56 1.35
N ARG A 12 -25.26 6.61 1.77
CA ARG A 12 -24.27 7.25 0.92
C ARG A 12 -23.90 6.18 -0.10
N SER A 13 -24.40 6.29 -1.31
CA SER A 13 -23.83 5.60 -2.45
C SER A 13 -22.43 6.20 -2.62
N LEU A 14 -21.45 5.64 -1.93
CA LEU A 14 -20.08 5.74 -2.35
C LEU A 14 -20.07 5.00 -3.68
N SER A 15 -20.19 5.71 -4.78
CA SER A 15 -19.86 5.15 -6.08
C SER A 15 -18.35 4.95 -6.07
N LEU A 16 -17.90 3.82 -5.52
CA LEU A 16 -16.54 3.37 -5.70
C LEU A 16 -16.38 3.13 -7.19
N GLU A 17 -15.48 3.84 -7.81
CA GLU A 17 -15.33 3.82 -9.27
C GLU A 17 -14.05 3.12 -9.70
N LYS A 18 -13.14 2.87 -8.77
CA LYS A 18 -11.79 2.37 -9.08
C LYS A 18 -11.22 1.48 -7.98
N PHE A 19 -10.37 0.57 -8.41
CA PHE A 19 -9.42 -0.11 -7.53
C PHE A 19 -8.01 0.43 -7.77
N VAL A 20 -7.24 0.61 -6.70
CA VAL A 20 -5.84 0.98 -6.73
C VAL A 20 -5.04 -0.13 -6.06
N PHE A 21 -4.43 -0.99 -6.85
CA PHE A 21 -3.49 -2.00 -6.36
C PHE A 21 -2.13 -1.35 -6.21
N TYR A 22 -1.54 -1.40 -5.02
CA TYR A 22 -0.28 -0.73 -4.75
C TYR A 22 0.65 -1.54 -3.85
N ASP A 23 1.94 -1.23 -3.96
CA ASP A 23 3.01 -1.83 -3.18
C ASP A 23 4.17 -0.84 -2.99
N LEU A 24 4.97 -1.03 -1.93
CA LEU A 24 6.16 -0.25 -1.61
C LEU A 24 7.41 -1.10 -1.56
N GLU A 25 8.49 -0.61 -2.17
CA GLU A 25 9.84 -1.07 -1.85
C GLU A 25 10.49 -0.12 -0.86
N THR A 26 11.15 -0.66 0.14
CA THR A 26 11.67 0.11 1.28
C THR A 26 13.11 -0.24 1.62
N THR A 27 13.79 0.62 2.38
CA THR A 27 15.16 0.35 2.87
C THR A 27 15.23 -0.69 3.97
N GLY A 28 14.10 -1.03 4.57
CA GLY A 28 13.95 -1.99 5.65
C GLY A 28 12.52 -2.04 6.17
N ILE A 29 12.32 -2.56 7.36
CA ILE A 29 10.98 -2.86 7.90
C ILE A 29 10.52 -1.92 9.02
N SER A 30 11.34 -0.96 9.41
CA SER A 30 11.04 -0.04 10.52
C SER A 30 10.54 1.30 10.01
N PRO A 31 9.27 1.68 10.20
CA PRO A 31 8.78 2.99 9.79
C PRO A 31 9.56 4.15 10.42
N ALA A 32 10.15 3.95 11.61
CA ALA A 32 10.90 5.00 12.31
C ALA A 32 12.29 5.28 11.71
N PHE A 33 12.94 4.27 11.11
CA PHE A 33 14.33 4.33 10.68
C PHE A 33 14.53 4.07 9.18
N ASP A 34 13.54 3.50 8.52
CA ASP A 34 13.59 3.16 7.12
C ASP A 34 12.72 4.11 6.28
N GLN A 35 12.98 4.15 4.98
CA GLN A 35 12.19 4.96 4.06
C GLN A 35 11.67 4.13 2.88
N PRO A 36 10.51 4.50 2.32
CA PRO A 36 10.08 4.03 1.02
C PRO A 36 11.06 4.48 -0.08
N LEU A 37 11.41 3.59 -0.99
CA LEU A 37 12.28 3.85 -2.14
C LEU A 37 11.51 3.82 -3.46
N GLN A 38 10.45 3.03 -3.54
CA GLN A 38 9.63 2.88 -4.72
C GLN A 38 8.17 2.76 -4.30
N PHE A 39 7.31 3.38 -5.07
CA PHE A 39 5.86 3.22 -5.01
C PHE A 39 5.39 2.77 -6.39
N ALA A 40 4.77 1.61 -6.45
CA ALA A 40 4.14 1.09 -7.65
C ALA A 40 2.63 0.98 -7.44
N ALA A 41 1.84 1.36 -8.45
CA ALA A 41 0.40 1.19 -8.41
C ALA A 41 -0.19 0.91 -9.79
N ILE A 42 -1.27 0.12 -9.80
CA ILE A 42 -2.13 -0.10 -10.97
C ILE A 42 -3.53 0.33 -10.58
N VAL A 43 -4.09 1.25 -11.35
CA VAL A 43 -5.47 1.71 -11.19
C VAL A 43 -6.34 1.00 -12.20
N THR A 44 -7.46 0.45 -11.75
CA THR A 44 -8.43 -0.22 -12.62
C THR A 44 -9.83 0.34 -12.42
N ASP A 45 -10.72 0.10 -13.38
CA ASP A 45 -12.17 0.19 -13.17
C ASP A 45 -12.69 -0.99 -12.33
N LEU A 46 -14.01 -1.08 -12.14
CA LEU A 46 -14.63 -2.15 -11.36
C LEU A 46 -14.62 -3.51 -12.06
N GLU A 47 -14.44 -3.53 -13.38
CA GLU A 47 -14.27 -4.72 -14.23
C GLU A 47 -12.81 -5.18 -14.33
N LEU A 48 -11.89 -4.53 -13.57
CA LEU A 48 -10.45 -4.79 -13.55
C LEU A 48 -9.71 -4.43 -14.85
N ASN A 49 -10.28 -3.59 -15.71
CA ASN A 49 -9.53 -3.04 -16.83
C ASN A 49 -8.55 -1.97 -16.33
N GLU A 50 -7.29 -2.05 -16.73
CA GLU A 50 -6.27 -1.09 -16.35
C GLU A 50 -6.57 0.30 -16.94
N ILE A 51 -6.63 1.31 -16.07
CA ILE A 51 -6.83 2.72 -16.43
C ILE A 51 -5.50 3.46 -16.44
N GLU A 52 -4.66 3.19 -15.44
CA GLU A 52 -3.37 3.87 -15.26
C GLU A 52 -2.40 2.96 -14.50
N ARG A 53 -1.12 3.13 -14.79
CA ARG A 53 -0.03 2.48 -14.06
C ARG A 53 1.02 3.51 -13.70
N VAL A 54 1.51 3.45 -12.49
CA VAL A 54 2.63 4.27 -12.03
C VAL A 54 3.68 3.39 -11.37
N ASP A 55 4.92 3.80 -11.56
CA ASP A 55 6.10 3.26 -10.88
C ASP A 55 7.05 4.43 -10.69
N ILE A 56 7.15 4.91 -9.46
CA ILE A 56 8.00 6.04 -9.11
C ILE A 56 8.98 5.65 -8.01
N ARG A 57 10.17 6.23 -8.09
CA ARG A 57 11.24 6.03 -7.12
C ARG A 57 11.71 7.35 -6.55
N CYS A 58 12.30 7.32 -5.36
CA CYS A 58 12.95 8.49 -4.77
C CYS A 58 14.41 8.24 -4.45
N GLN A 59 15.14 9.32 -4.21
CA GLN A 59 16.50 9.26 -3.70
C GLN A 59 16.51 8.68 -2.30
N LEU A 60 17.63 8.00 -1.99
CA LEU A 60 17.94 7.65 -0.61
C LEU A 60 18.32 8.91 0.17
N SER A 61 17.67 9.14 1.30
CA SER A 61 18.04 10.23 2.20
C SER A 61 19.42 9.97 2.83
N PRO A 62 20.29 10.99 2.96
CA PRO A 62 21.70 10.80 3.36
C PRO A 62 21.89 10.16 4.74
N HIS A 63 20.88 10.22 5.60
CA HIS A 63 20.92 9.68 6.97
C HIS A 63 20.33 8.27 7.08
N ILE A 64 19.81 7.71 5.97
CA ILE A 64 19.21 6.37 5.94
C ILE A 64 20.23 5.36 5.43
N LEU A 65 20.41 4.28 6.17
CA LEU A 65 21.25 3.16 5.77
C LEU A 65 20.35 1.97 5.38
N PRO A 66 20.30 1.58 4.10
CA PRO A 66 19.49 0.47 3.68
C PRO A 66 19.92 -0.86 4.30
N SER A 67 18.98 -1.65 4.75
CA SER A 67 19.25 -3.01 5.21
C SER A 67 19.73 -3.89 4.04
N PRO A 68 20.84 -4.62 4.15
CA PRO A 68 21.29 -5.56 3.12
C PRO A 68 20.22 -6.60 2.77
N LYS A 69 19.41 -7.02 3.75
CA LYS A 69 18.29 -7.95 3.55
C LYS A 69 17.20 -7.30 2.70
N ALA A 70 16.86 -6.04 2.96
CA ALA A 70 15.86 -5.34 2.16
C ALA A 70 16.34 -5.20 0.70
N LEU A 71 17.57 -4.79 0.46
CA LEU A 71 18.15 -4.70 -0.88
C LEU A 71 18.11 -6.05 -1.63
N ALA A 72 18.37 -7.15 -0.92
CA ALA A 72 18.31 -8.50 -1.51
C ALA A 72 16.87 -8.92 -1.87
N VAL A 73 15.88 -8.53 -1.07
CA VAL A 73 14.45 -8.86 -1.30
C VAL A 73 13.86 -7.99 -2.41
N THR A 74 14.11 -6.68 -2.36
CA THR A 74 13.56 -5.71 -3.32
C THR A 74 14.31 -5.73 -4.67
N GLY A 75 15.50 -6.34 -4.72
CA GLY A 75 16.36 -6.34 -5.90
C GLY A 75 16.96 -4.96 -6.23
N VAL A 76 16.81 -3.97 -5.35
CA VAL A 76 17.37 -2.63 -5.53
C VAL A 76 18.90 -2.69 -5.36
N ARG A 77 19.62 -2.24 -6.38
CA ARG A 77 21.09 -2.18 -6.33
C ARG A 77 21.54 -0.88 -5.65
N PRO A 78 22.64 -0.91 -4.85
CA PRO A 78 23.18 0.31 -4.24
C PRO A 78 23.41 1.46 -5.23
N SER A 79 23.88 1.15 -6.44
CA SER A 79 24.10 2.17 -7.49
C SER A 79 22.82 2.86 -7.98
N GLN A 80 21.66 2.25 -7.78
CA GLN A 80 20.38 2.88 -8.12
C GLN A 80 19.94 3.89 -7.06
N LEU A 81 20.46 3.76 -5.83
CA LEU A 81 20.17 4.66 -4.70
C LEU A 81 20.97 5.97 -4.78
N GLU A 82 22.07 5.97 -5.53
CA GLU A 82 22.94 7.14 -5.71
C GLU A 82 22.51 8.04 -6.89
N ASN A 83 21.38 7.72 -7.53
CA ASN A 83 20.91 8.48 -8.68
C ASN A 83 20.29 9.84 -8.27
N ASN A 84 21.07 10.90 -8.37
CA ASN A 84 20.67 12.26 -8.04
C ASN A 84 19.59 12.85 -8.97
N ASN A 85 19.18 12.15 -10.03
CA ASN A 85 18.07 12.56 -10.90
C ASN A 85 16.71 12.08 -10.40
N LEU A 86 16.68 11.24 -9.36
CA LEU A 86 15.42 10.82 -8.75
C LEU A 86 14.84 11.95 -7.87
N PRO A 87 13.52 12.00 -7.71
CA PRO A 87 12.87 12.91 -6.78
C PRO A 87 13.39 12.75 -5.35
N SER A 88 13.45 13.84 -4.61
CA SER A 88 13.68 13.82 -3.17
C SER A 88 12.54 13.08 -2.44
N ALA A 89 12.76 12.71 -1.17
CA ALA A 89 11.71 12.12 -0.35
C ALA A 89 10.48 13.04 -0.21
N LEU A 90 10.68 14.37 -0.19
CA LEU A 90 9.60 15.35 -0.18
C LEU A 90 8.77 15.33 -1.46
N GLU A 91 9.41 15.41 -2.63
CA GLU A 91 8.73 15.40 -3.92
C GLU A 91 8.01 14.06 -4.16
N PHE A 92 8.61 12.96 -3.73
CA PHE A 92 8.01 11.63 -3.79
C PHE A 92 6.75 11.54 -2.91
N ALA A 93 6.82 12.04 -1.66
CA ALA A 93 5.69 12.11 -0.75
C ALA A 93 4.55 12.97 -1.33
N GLN A 94 4.87 14.15 -1.86
CA GLN A 94 3.90 15.03 -2.53
C GLN A 94 3.22 14.33 -3.70
N LYS A 95 4.01 13.62 -4.52
CA LYS A 95 3.47 12.91 -5.68
C LYS A 95 2.51 11.80 -5.30
N ILE A 96 2.80 11.05 -4.24
CA ILE A 96 1.87 10.03 -3.76
C ILE A 96 0.58 10.66 -3.22
N GLN A 97 0.65 11.80 -2.52
CA GLN A 97 -0.55 12.52 -2.10
C GLN A 97 -1.40 12.99 -3.29
N GLU A 98 -0.78 13.54 -4.33
CA GLU A 98 -1.50 13.90 -5.57
C GLU A 98 -2.24 12.68 -6.16
N PHE A 99 -1.62 11.50 -6.15
CA PHE A 99 -2.28 10.28 -6.63
C PHE A 99 -3.48 9.89 -5.77
N THR A 100 -3.40 10.04 -4.44
CA THR A 100 -4.54 9.72 -3.57
C THR A 100 -5.75 10.61 -3.81
N GLU A 101 -5.54 11.86 -4.22
CA GLU A 101 -6.61 12.79 -4.61
C GLU A 101 -7.11 12.52 -6.03
N LYS A 102 -6.18 12.35 -6.98
CA LYS A 102 -6.50 12.12 -8.40
C LYS A 102 -7.36 10.87 -8.63
N TRP A 103 -7.08 9.80 -7.88
CA TRP A 103 -7.77 8.53 -8.07
C TRP A 103 -9.03 8.38 -7.20
N ALA A 104 -9.28 9.30 -6.29
CA ALA A 104 -10.45 9.26 -5.42
C ALA A 104 -11.78 9.47 -6.20
N PRO A 105 -12.88 8.82 -5.74
CA PRO A 105 -12.94 7.82 -4.70
C PRO A 105 -12.50 6.44 -5.21
N ALA A 106 -11.67 5.74 -4.44
CA ALA A 106 -11.12 4.44 -4.82
C ALA A 106 -11.00 3.49 -3.61
N VAL A 107 -10.90 2.18 -3.90
CA VAL A 107 -10.47 1.18 -2.94
C VAL A 107 -8.97 0.95 -3.12
N TRP A 108 -8.19 1.27 -2.12
CA TRP A 108 -6.75 1.01 -2.07
C TRP A 108 -6.49 -0.40 -1.57
N ILE A 109 -5.83 -1.20 -2.39
CA ILE A 109 -5.67 -2.65 -2.20
C ILE A 109 -4.18 -2.98 -2.18
N GLY A 110 -3.73 -3.61 -1.10
CA GLY A 110 -2.36 -4.12 -0.99
C GLY A 110 -2.32 -5.43 -0.19
N TYR A 111 -1.17 -6.09 -0.17
CA TYR A 111 -0.95 -7.30 0.60
C TYR A 111 -0.18 -6.97 1.88
N ASN A 112 -0.78 -7.17 3.05
CA ASN A 112 -0.28 -6.73 4.36
C ASN A 112 -0.07 -5.21 4.45
N SER A 113 -0.69 -4.46 3.57
CA SER A 113 -0.44 -3.03 3.34
C SER A 113 -0.88 -2.15 4.50
N ILE A 114 -1.96 -2.51 5.21
CA ILE A 114 -2.43 -1.73 6.37
C ILE A 114 -1.41 -1.76 7.50
N ALA A 115 -0.73 -2.90 7.69
CA ALA A 115 0.26 -3.05 8.75
C ALA A 115 1.65 -2.54 8.35
N PHE A 116 2.01 -2.56 7.08
CA PHE A 116 3.34 -2.24 6.61
C PHE A 116 3.38 -0.98 5.73
N ASP A 117 2.86 -1.03 4.51
CA ASP A 117 2.97 0.06 3.54
C ASP A 117 2.38 1.37 4.05
N GLU A 118 1.20 1.31 4.66
CA GLU A 118 0.58 2.51 5.22
C GLU A 118 1.32 3.06 6.43
N ALA A 119 1.95 2.21 7.23
CA ALA A 119 2.78 2.67 8.33
C ALA A 119 4.02 3.41 7.80
N MET A 120 4.64 2.89 6.74
CA MET A 120 5.78 3.51 6.05
C MET A 120 5.38 4.84 5.40
N LEU A 121 4.28 4.86 4.64
CA LEU A 121 3.76 6.09 4.00
C LEU A 121 3.40 7.16 5.03
N ARG A 122 2.73 6.78 6.10
CA ARG A 122 2.33 7.70 7.19
C ARG A 122 3.54 8.37 7.81
N GLN A 123 4.58 7.59 8.12
CA GLN A 123 5.81 8.12 8.69
C GLN A 123 6.53 9.05 7.71
N MET A 124 6.61 8.66 6.44
CA MET A 124 7.20 9.49 5.39
C MET A 124 6.42 10.81 5.22
N PHE A 125 5.10 10.78 5.18
CA PHE A 125 4.27 11.98 5.09
C PHE A 125 4.48 12.90 6.29
N TYR A 126 4.53 12.34 7.50
CA TYR A 126 4.81 13.09 8.72
C TYR A 126 6.20 13.75 8.68
N GLN A 127 7.24 13.01 8.33
CA GLN A 127 8.62 13.53 8.25
C GLN A 127 8.79 14.61 7.18
N ASN A 128 8.00 14.56 6.11
CA ASN A 128 8.02 15.52 5.01
C ASN A 128 6.92 16.60 5.13
N LEU A 129 6.34 16.77 6.32
CA LEU A 129 5.34 17.80 6.65
C LEU A 129 4.15 17.83 5.68
N GLN A 130 3.74 16.67 5.20
CA GLN A 130 2.58 16.58 4.33
C GLN A 130 1.29 16.83 5.12
N PRO A 131 0.31 17.56 4.56
CA PRO A 131 -0.89 17.97 5.29
C PRO A 131 -1.77 16.77 5.71
N ASN A 132 -1.67 15.66 5.00
CA ASN A 132 -2.51 14.51 5.23
C ASN A 132 -1.68 13.22 5.36
N ILE A 133 -1.36 12.85 6.61
CA ILE A 133 -0.60 11.64 6.88
C ILE A 133 -1.39 10.34 6.64
N PHE A 134 -2.72 10.41 6.50
CA PHE A 134 -3.60 9.29 6.19
C PHE A 134 -4.17 9.40 4.78
N ALA A 135 -3.35 9.81 3.80
CA ALA A 135 -3.80 10.16 2.46
C ALA A 135 -4.64 9.08 1.77
N THR A 136 -4.31 7.79 1.93
CA THR A 136 -5.07 6.66 1.38
C THR A 136 -6.48 6.50 1.98
N GLN A 137 -6.84 7.27 3.00
CA GLN A 137 -8.13 7.20 3.71
C GLN A 137 -8.98 8.45 3.52
N PHE A 138 -8.45 9.49 2.86
CA PHE A 138 -9.15 10.73 2.60
C PHE A 138 -9.85 10.72 1.24
N HIS A 139 -10.63 11.74 0.95
CA HIS A 139 -11.35 11.94 -0.31
C HIS A 139 -12.31 10.79 -0.66
N ASN A 140 -12.92 10.15 0.37
CA ASN A 140 -13.77 8.97 0.25
C ASN A 140 -13.05 7.70 -0.24
N ASN A 141 -11.73 7.67 -0.17
CA ASN A 141 -10.97 6.45 -0.38
C ASN A 141 -11.23 5.45 0.75
N THR A 142 -11.22 4.18 0.42
CA THR A 142 -11.30 3.05 1.35
C THR A 142 -10.10 2.13 1.17
N ARG A 143 -9.89 1.19 2.09
CA ARG A 143 -8.72 0.30 2.09
C ARG A 143 -9.15 -1.14 2.20
N LEU A 144 -8.46 -2.00 1.48
CA LEU A 144 -8.61 -3.45 1.55
C LEU A 144 -7.24 -4.10 1.67
N ASP A 145 -7.06 -4.91 2.71
CA ASP A 145 -5.82 -5.67 2.90
C ASP A 145 -6.07 -7.14 2.55
N VAL A 146 -5.43 -7.60 1.47
CA VAL A 146 -5.63 -8.94 0.92
C VAL A 146 -5.25 -10.03 1.93
N ILE A 147 -4.21 -9.83 2.76
CA ILE A 147 -3.83 -10.83 3.77
C ILE A 147 -4.94 -11.09 4.78
N LYS A 148 -5.75 -10.07 5.13
CA LYS A 148 -6.89 -10.22 6.04
C LYS A 148 -8.00 -11.06 5.42
N MET A 149 -8.24 -10.88 4.12
CA MET A 149 -9.18 -11.71 3.37
C MET A 149 -8.70 -13.16 3.29
N VAL A 150 -7.42 -13.35 3.01
CA VAL A 150 -6.79 -14.68 2.95
C VAL A 150 -6.91 -15.41 4.29
N PHE A 151 -6.66 -14.72 5.40
CA PHE A 151 -6.86 -15.30 6.74
C PHE A 151 -8.33 -15.62 7.03
N ALA A 152 -9.26 -14.78 6.61
CA ALA A 152 -10.68 -15.04 6.79
C ALA A 152 -11.14 -16.28 6.01
N VAL A 153 -10.72 -16.41 4.74
CA VAL A 153 -11.00 -17.59 3.93
C VAL A 153 -10.37 -18.85 4.53
N HIS A 154 -9.12 -18.76 5.01
CA HIS A 154 -8.46 -19.92 5.64
C HIS A 154 -9.16 -20.35 6.93
N ALA A 155 -9.67 -19.43 7.73
CA ALA A 155 -10.40 -19.73 8.96
C ALA A 155 -11.75 -20.40 8.67
N GLU A 156 -12.45 -19.98 7.61
CA GLU A 156 -13.78 -20.48 7.27
C GLU A 156 -13.75 -21.76 6.41
N ALA A 157 -12.76 -21.85 5.50
CA ALA A 157 -12.63 -22.94 4.54
C ALA A 157 -11.13 -23.28 4.32
N PRO A 158 -10.46 -23.92 5.29
CA PRO A 158 -9.02 -24.16 5.26
C PRO A 158 -8.56 -25.06 4.10
N GLU A 159 -9.46 -25.86 3.54
CA GLU A 159 -9.19 -26.75 2.40
C GLU A 159 -9.02 -26.01 1.07
N ILE A 160 -9.52 -24.77 0.94
CA ILE A 160 -9.44 -23.98 -0.30
C ILE A 160 -8.04 -23.42 -0.51
N LEU A 161 -7.36 -23.01 0.58
CA LEU A 161 -6.07 -22.37 0.52
C LEU A 161 -4.95 -23.29 0.97
N LYS A 162 -4.08 -23.66 0.03
CA LYS A 162 -2.84 -24.38 0.34
C LYS A 162 -1.75 -23.36 0.66
N TRP A 163 -1.46 -23.20 1.94
CA TRP A 163 -0.36 -22.34 2.36
C TRP A 163 0.99 -22.96 2.03
N PRO A 164 1.97 -22.16 1.57
CA PRO A 164 3.34 -22.62 1.52
C PRO A 164 3.84 -22.90 2.93
N ILE A 165 4.37 -24.08 3.14
CA ILE A 165 4.91 -24.51 4.43
C ILE A 165 6.42 -24.47 4.32
N ASN A 166 7.08 -23.76 5.24
CA ASN A 166 8.54 -23.69 5.32
C ASN A 166 9.13 -25.02 5.88
N GLU A 167 10.47 -25.13 5.84
CA GLU A 167 11.18 -26.34 6.32
C GLU A 167 10.89 -26.70 7.80
N LYS A 168 10.36 -25.76 8.58
CA LYS A 168 9.98 -25.96 9.99
C LYS A 168 8.51 -26.32 10.16
N GLY A 169 7.78 -26.61 9.07
CA GLY A 169 6.37 -26.96 9.10
C GLY A 169 5.43 -25.80 9.45
N LYS A 170 5.91 -24.55 9.37
CA LYS A 170 5.08 -23.35 9.60
C LYS A 170 4.69 -22.73 8.28
N VAL A 171 3.51 -22.13 8.26
CA VAL A 171 3.07 -21.28 7.15
C VAL A 171 4.09 -20.15 6.98
N SER A 172 4.59 -19.96 5.78
CA SER A 172 5.59 -18.93 5.46
C SER A 172 4.91 -17.68 4.96
#